data_2c4b4f69052724dd81f3a270dac8af94
#
_entry.id   2c4b4f69052724dd81f3a270dac8af94
#
_cell.length_a   1.000
_cell.length_b   1.000
_cell.length_c   1.000
_cell.angle_alpha   90.00
_cell.angle_beta   90.00
_cell.angle_gamma   90.00
#
_symmetry.space_group_name_H-M   'P 1'
#
loop_
_entity.id
_entity.type
_entity.pdbx_description
1 polymer ?
#
loop_
_entity_poly.entity_id
_entity_poly.type
_entity_poly.pdbx_seq_one_letter_code
_entity_poly.pdbx_strand_id
1 'polypeptide(L)'
;MSNIGIQHQALLELTLLDFPFALIRGDSTLENNGDIDIVVSDFNKCKGILESLGYILFSSKPHNYKYIKFDINFGEWIHLDVHTKIYFANIKAPKSFTDELINTSYKDKNKIPRLDKNHELILLFLHVALIKGSIAKKYKSFIYDSDLDNLMNMQRHYDFLPEHLSTYLSVIRDLQKGEIKEIDAIQCMREGFSLLIPTKPNFVYRAYRRGVSFINGSQVIAILGPDGSGKSTLTDALVELKWPSIRRQYMGPARMDEIRLPFKKMLISLDKIRSKSNKSSAIGVLSRVGWQVTCYFDFLERVYRHVWFWGSKGVVLFDRYACDMYFRKPTKANELLFLKFFPKPKLVILCVGDAQLIYKRKPEELSVLDIDNTIKLYRKKLKEYNINFIEIDTTLYSSGEVVEKAARDLVEYYWSSALGNSSK
;
A
#
# COMPACT_ATOMS: atom_id res chain seq x y z
N MET A 1 29.82 -3.97 12.81
CA MET A 1 29.02 -4.72 11.84
C MET A 1 28.48 -3.70 10.85
N SER A 2 28.84 -3.80 9.57
CA SER A 2 28.35 -2.89 8.52
C SER A 2 26.83 -2.99 8.47
N ASN A 3 26.12 -1.84 8.45
CA ASN A 3 24.69 -1.77 8.25
C ASN A 3 24.35 -2.39 6.87
N ILE A 4 24.09 -3.69 6.89
CA ILE A 4 23.56 -4.39 5.71
C ILE A 4 22.10 -3.94 5.61
N GLY A 5 21.75 -3.29 4.50
CA GLY A 5 20.37 -2.85 4.30
C GLY A 5 19.38 -4.02 4.29
N ILE A 6 18.16 -3.80 4.73
CA ILE A 6 17.09 -4.83 4.83
C ILE A 6 16.89 -5.61 3.52
N GLN A 7 16.99 -4.95 2.37
CA GLN A 7 16.87 -5.59 1.06
C GLN A 7 18.01 -6.55 0.76
N HIS A 8 19.21 -6.20 1.18
CA HIS A 8 20.38 -7.06 1.02
C HIS A 8 20.25 -8.34 1.84
N GLN A 9 19.77 -8.24 3.09
CA GLN A 9 19.50 -9.40 3.93
C GLN A 9 18.44 -10.31 3.30
N ALA A 10 17.36 -9.77 2.76
CA ALA A 10 16.32 -10.53 2.07
C ALA A 10 16.88 -11.31 0.87
N LEU A 11 17.74 -10.68 0.07
CA LEU A 11 18.39 -11.35 -1.07
C LEU A 11 19.37 -12.44 -0.62
N LEU A 12 20.10 -12.23 0.47
CA LEU A 12 20.97 -13.26 1.05
C LEU A 12 20.15 -14.46 1.53
N GLU A 13 19.02 -14.25 2.19
CA GLU A 13 18.12 -15.34 2.59
C GLU A 13 17.70 -16.20 1.39
N LEU A 14 17.33 -15.57 0.27
CA LEU A 14 16.97 -16.28 -0.97
C LEU A 14 18.15 -17.03 -1.57
N THR A 15 19.36 -16.49 -1.49
CA THR A 15 20.58 -17.13 -2.03
C THR A 15 20.97 -18.38 -1.25
N LEU A 16 20.79 -18.35 0.07
CA LEU A 16 21.10 -19.48 0.96
C LEU A 16 20.20 -20.71 0.68
N LEU A 17 19.05 -20.52 0.08
CA LEU A 17 18.10 -21.59 -0.23
C LEU A 17 18.36 -22.29 -1.57
N ASP A 18 19.49 -22.00 -2.22
CA ASP A 18 19.87 -22.56 -3.53
C ASP A 18 18.73 -22.52 -4.56
N PHE A 19 18.09 -21.37 -4.62
CA PHE A 19 16.96 -21.13 -5.50
C PHE A 19 17.40 -20.36 -6.76
N PRO A 20 17.13 -20.85 -7.98
CA PRO A 20 17.56 -20.20 -9.22
C PRO A 20 16.73 -18.92 -9.48
N PHE A 21 17.35 -17.78 -9.25
CA PHE A 21 16.80 -16.46 -9.55
C PHE A 21 17.92 -15.54 -10.05
N ALA A 22 17.52 -14.42 -10.65
CA ALA A 22 18.43 -13.31 -10.92
C ALA A 22 17.79 -11.98 -10.56
N LEU A 23 18.56 -11.08 -9.96
CA LEU A 23 18.15 -9.70 -9.70
C LEU A 23 18.11 -8.93 -11.01
N ILE A 24 16.96 -8.35 -11.35
CA ILE A 24 16.78 -7.65 -12.63
C ILE A 24 17.45 -6.28 -12.60
N ARG A 25 17.34 -5.57 -11.49
CA ARG A 25 17.86 -4.21 -11.32
C ARG A 25 18.23 -3.96 -9.87
N GLY A 26 19.20 -3.13 -9.66
CA GLY A 26 19.57 -2.63 -8.36
C GLY A 26 21.08 -2.42 -8.21
N ASP A 27 21.47 -1.35 -7.54
CA ASP A 27 22.85 -1.13 -7.16
C ASP A 27 23.25 -2.12 -6.07
N SER A 28 24.53 -2.49 -6.04
CA SER A 28 25.10 -3.38 -5.04
C SER A 28 25.00 -2.84 -3.60
N THR A 29 24.73 -1.57 -3.46
CA THR A 29 24.57 -0.93 -2.15
C THR A 29 23.16 -1.05 -1.58
N LEU A 30 22.12 -1.35 -2.38
CA LEU A 30 20.71 -1.52 -1.96
C LEU A 30 20.28 -0.58 -0.80
N GLU A 31 20.93 0.59 -0.71
CA GLU A 31 20.70 1.57 0.36
C GLU A 31 19.36 2.29 0.26
N ASN A 32 18.62 2.05 -0.84
CA ASN A 32 17.34 2.71 -1.07
C ASN A 32 16.18 1.75 -0.88
N ASN A 33 15.19 2.16 -0.12
CA ASN A 33 13.88 1.52 0.13
C ASN A 33 13.05 1.34 -1.17
N GLY A 34 13.57 0.64 -2.14
CA GLY A 34 12.92 0.35 -3.42
C GLY A 34 12.45 -1.11 -3.49
N ASP A 35 11.57 -1.39 -4.44
CA ASP A 35 11.15 -2.76 -4.72
C ASP A 35 12.35 -3.59 -5.22
N ILE A 36 12.46 -4.83 -4.75
CA ILE A 36 13.42 -5.82 -5.25
C ILE A 36 12.76 -6.53 -6.42
N ASP A 37 13.30 -6.36 -7.63
CA ASP A 37 12.82 -7.04 -8.83
C ASP A 37 13.68 -8.28 -9.09
N ILE A 38 13.09 -9.48 -9.01
CA ILE A 38 13.75 -10.74 -9.37
C ILE A 38 13.05 -11.45 -10.51
N VAL A 39 13.81 -12.20 -11.30
CA VAL A 39 13.29 -13.12 -12.30
C VAL A 39 13.54 -14.55 -11.87
N VAL A 40 12.54 -15.44 -12.08
CA VAL A 40 12.57 -16.84 -11.66
C VAL A 40 12.06 -17.75 -12.77
N SER A 41 12.63 -18.95 -12.87
CA SER A 41 12.21 -19.98 -13.85
C SER A 41 11.02 -20.81 -13.35
N ASP A 42 10.99 -21.13 -12.06
CA ASP A 42 9.96 -21.94 -11.41
C ASP A 42 9.22 -21.13 -10.33
N PHE A 43 8.02 -20.68 -10.70
CA PHE A 43 7.18 -19.91 -9.77
C PHE A 43 6.67 -20.72 -8.60
N ASN A 44 6.30 -21.99 -8.81
CA ASN A 44 5.70 -22.79 -7.74
C ASN A 44 6.72 -23.08 -6.63
N LYS A 45 7.96 -23.41 -7.02
CA LYS A 45 9.06 -23.57 -6.09
C LYS A 45 9.35 -22.26 -5.36
N CYS A 46 9.43 -21.14 -6.10
CA CYS A 46 9.64 -19.81 -5.53
C CYS A 46 8.55 -19.45 -4.51
N LYS A 47 7.30 -19.65 -4.87
CA LYS A 47 6.14 -19.39 -4.01
C LYS A 47 6.25 -20.12 -2.68
N GLY A 48 6.49 -21.43 -2.70
CA GLY A 48 6.60 -22.24 -1.47
C GLY A 48 7.74 -21.75 -0.56
N ILE A 49 8.88 -21.37 -1.14
CA ILE A 49 10.00 -20.83 -0.40
C ILE A 49 9.68 -19.46 0.21
N LEU A 50 9.09 -18.53 -0.57
CA LEU A 50 8.72 -17.21 -0.07
C LEU A 50 7.71 -17.28 1.07
N GLU A 51 6.70 -18.14 0.93
CA GLU A 51 5.69 -18.37 1.98
C GLU A 51 6.34 -18.94 3.26
N SER A 52 7.29 -19.87 3.14
CA SER A 52 8.02 -20.40 4.30
C SER A 52 8.91 -19.37 5.00
N LEU A 53 9.38 -18.35 4.28
CA LEU A 53 10.14 -17.22 4.82
C LEU A 53 9.24 -16.11 5.40
N GLY A 54 7.92 -16.29 5.38
CA GLY A 54 6.96 -15.32 5.89
C GLY A 54 6.59 -14.18 4.93
N TYR A 55 6.90 -14.33 3.63
CA TYR A 55 6.41 -13.41 2.61
C TYR A 55 4.94 -13.64 2.31
N ILE A 56 4.19 -12.58 2.13
CA ILE A 56 2.77 -12.58 1.82
C ILE A 56 2.56 -12.08 0.38
N LEU A 57 1.88 -12.88 -0.43
CA LEU A 57 1.50 -12.48 -1.78
C LEU A 57 0.38 -11.44 -1.72
N PHE A 58 0.65 -10.20 -2.12
CA PHE A 58 -0.34 -9.12 -2.06
C PHE A 58 -0.90 -8.69 -3.43
N SER A 59 -0.24 -9.04 -4.52
CA SER A 59 -0.72 -8.78 -5.88
C SER A 59 -0.28 -9.88 -6.83
N SER A 60 -1.21 -10.35 -7.65
CA SER A 60 -0.93 -11.32 -8.70
C SER A 60 -1.45 -10.77 -10.03
N LYS A 61 -0.51 -10.56 -10.95
CA LYS A 61 -0.80 -10.30 -12.36
C LYS A 61 -0.14 -11.41 -13.17
N PRO A 62 -0.59 -11.72 -14.36
CA PRO A 62 0.09 -12.71 -15.19
C PRO A 62 1.58 -12.42 -15.25
N HIS A 63 2.39 -13.37 -14.77
CA HIS A 63 3.86 -13.33 -14.77
C HIS A 63 4.55 -12.25 -13.91
N ASN A 64 3.80 -11.51 -13.09
CA ASN A 64 4.34 -10.57 -12.10
C ASN A 64 3.59 -10.74 -10.79
N TYR A 65 4.29 -11.23 -9.78
CA TYR A 65 3.76 -11.52 -8.45
C TYR A 65 4.48 -10.66 -7.44
N LYS A 66 3.70 -9.89 -6.67
CA LYS A 66 4.26 -8.99 -5.68
C LYS A 66 4.10 -9.58 -4.30
N TYR A 67 5.22 -9.73 -3.64
CA TYR A 67 5.30 -10.22 -2.27
C TYR A 67 5.77 -9.10 -1.34
N ILE A 68 5.35 -9.18 -0.08
CA ILE A 68 5.85 -8.32 0.97
C ILE A 68 6.13 -9.13 2.23
N LYS A 69 7.12 -8.68 3.01
CA LYS A 69 7.45 -9.20 4.33
C LYS A 69 7.74 -8.00 5.22
N PHE A 70 7.19 -7.99 6.43
CA PHE A 70 7.58 -7.02 7.43
C PHE A 70 8.80 -7.53 8.20
N ASP A 71 9.84 -6.72 8.31
CA ASP A 71 11.01 -7.05 9.11
C ASP A 71 10.94 -6.26 10.43
N ILE A 72 10.79 -6.99 11.54
CA ILE A 72 10.65 -6.41 12.88
C ILE A 72 11.92 -5.70 13.35
N ASN A 73 13.11 -6.19 12.93
CA ASN A 73 14.37 -5.64 13.40
C ASN A 73 14.64 -4.25 12.80
N PHE A 74 14.17 -4.03 11.56
CA PHE A 74 14.30 -2.77 10.86
C PHE A 74 13.03 -1.91 10.94
N GLY A 75 11.88 -2.48 11.34
CA GLY A 75 10.59 -1.79 11.36
C GLY A 75 10.10 -1.38 9.96
N GLU A 76 10.54 -2.08 8.92
CA GLU A 76 10.28 -1.72 7.53
C GLU A 76 9.74 -2.91 6.71
N TRP A 77 9.14 -2.58 5.57
CA TRP A 77 8.64 -3.57 4.62
C TRP A 77 9.67 -3.91 3.55
N ILE A 78 9.83 -5.20 3.29
CA ILE A 78 10.53 -5.73 2.13
C ILE A 78 9.48 -5.92 1.03
N HIS A 79 9.71 -5.29 -0.11
CA HIS A 79 8.89 -5.44 -1.31
C HIS A 79 9.65 -6.26 -2.34
N LEU A 80 9.07 -7.37 -2.77
CA LEU A 80 9.67 -8.29 -3.72
C LEU A 80 8.74 -8.49 -4.92
N ASP A 81 9.15 -8.03 -6.09
CA ASP A 81 8.47 -8.24 -7.36
C ASP A 81 9.08 -9.45 -8.08
N VAL A 82 8.30 -10.54 -8.15
CA VAL A 82 8.73 -11.81 -8.75
C VAL A 82 8.20 -11.89 -10.19
N HIS A 83 9.09 -11.96 -11.14
CA HIS A 83 8.78 -12.07 -12.56
C HIS A 83 9.06 -13.50 -13.07
N THR A 84 8.07 -14.14 -13.65
CA THR A 84 8.24 -15.44 -14.33
C THR A 84 8.43 -15.28 -15.83
N LYS A 85 8.23 -14.08 -16.32
CA LYS A 85 8.56 -13.60 -17.67
C LYS A 85 8.81 -12.12 -17.63
N ILE A 86 9.67 -11.66 -18.50
CA ILE A 86 9.90 -10.22 -18.64
C ILE A 86 8.82 -9.61 -19.53
N TYR A 87 8.29 -8.50 -19.09
CA TYR A 87 7.27 -7.72 -19.79
C TYR A 87 7.69 -6.28 -19.97
N PHE A 88 7.51 -5.77 -21.18
CA PHE A 88 7.64 -4.36 -21.49
C PHE A 88 6.33 -3.86 -22.11
N ALA A 89 5.55 -3.10 -21.34
CA ALA A 89 4.23 -2.69 -21.77
C ALA A 89 3.38 -3.92 -22.19
N ASN A 90 3.08 -4.07 -23.49
CA ASN A 90 2.34 -5.21 -24.03
C ASN A 90 3.26 -6.27 -24.68
N ILE A 91 4.57 -6.08 -24.64
CA ILE A 91 5.54 -7.05 -25.19
C ILE A 91 5.82 -8.12 -24.16
N LYS A 92 5.68 -9.39 -24.54
CA LYS A 92 5.98 -10.56 -23.72
C LYS A 92 7.24 -11.22 -24.22
N ALA A 93 8.30 -11.22 -23.44
CA ALA A 93 9.46 -12.02 -23.77
C ALA A 93 9.11 -13.53 -23.75
N PRO A 94 9.70 -14.35 -24.61
CA PRO A 94 9.54 -15.80 -24.56
C PRO A 94 10.10 -16.37 -23.27
N LYS A 95 9.63 -17.56 -22.86
CA LYS A 95 10.13 -18.20 -21.63
C LYS A 95 11.62 -18.53 -21.73
N SER A 96 12.08 -18.96 -22.89
CA SER A 96 13.49 -19.22 -23.17
C SER A 96 14.40 -18.04 -22.84
N PHE A 97 13.95 -16.82 -23.09
CA PHE A 97 14.68 -15.62 -22.71
C PHE A 97 14.78 -15.45 -21.17
N THR A 98 13.72 -15.77 -20.44
CA THR A 98 13.76 -15.75 -18.96
C THR A 98 14.75 -16.76 -18.41
N ASP A 99 14.75 -17.97 -18.97
CA ASP A 99 15.68 -19.04 -18.56
C ASP A 99 17.13 -18.66 -18.90
N GLU A 100 17.34 -18.01 -20.04
CA GLU A 100 18.64 -17.48 -20.43
C GLU A 100 19.14 -16.41 -19.46
N LEU A 101 18.33 -15.44 -19.10
CA LEU A 101 18.68 -14.39 -18.12
C LEU A 101 19.18 -14.98 -16.80
N ILE A 102 18.56 -16.08 -16.35
CA ILE A 102 18.97 -16.76 -15.13
C ILE A 102 20.28 -17.53 -15.33
N ASN A 103 20.41 -18.24 -16.46
CA ASN A 103 21.59 -19.05 -16.75
C ASN A 103 22.85 -18.20 -17.01
N THR A 104 22.71 -17.01 -17.56
CA THR A 104 23.80 -16.05 -17.82
C THR A 104 24.07 -15.13 -16.63
N SER A 105 23.31 -15.26 -15.54
CA SER A 105 23.49 -14.45 -14.34
C SER A 105 24.86 -14.74 -13.68
N TYR A 106 25.46 -13.69 -13.12
CA TYR A 106 26.69 -13.81 -12.36
C TYR A 106 26.45 -13.52 -10.89
N LYS A 107 27.27 -14.08 -10.01
CA LYS A 107 27.24 -13.73 -8.58
C LYS A 107 28.10 -12.51 -8.32
N ASP A 108 27.49 -11.45 -7.76
CA ASP A 108 28.22 -10.25 -7.37
C ASP A 108 29.14 -10.51 -6.14
N LYS A 109 29.84 -9.47 -5.66
CA LYS A 109 30.73 -9.55 -4.49
C LYS A 109 30.02 -10.05 -3.21
N ASN A 110 28.71 -9.92 -3.14
CA ASN A 110 27.87 -10.38 -2.04
C ASN A 110 27.22 -11.74 -2.31
N LYS A 111 27.65 -12.44 -3.38
CA LYS A 111 27.12 -13.74 -3.86
C LYS A 111 25.66 -13.68 -4.33
N ILE A 112 25.09 -12.50 -4.55
CA ILE A 112 23.74 -12.33 -5.05
C ILE A 112 23.73 -12.55 -6.57
N PRO A 113 22.87 -13.44 -7.13
CA PRO A 113 22.74 -13.64 -8.57
C PRO A 113 22.19 -12.36 -9.23
N ARG A 114 22.91 -11.86 -10.23
CA ARG A 114 22.56 -10.65 -10.99
C ARG A 114 22.54 -10.93 -12.46
N LEU A 115 21.69 -10.21 -13.17
CA LEU A 115 21.75 -10.21 -14.63
C LEU A 115 23.12 -9.74 -15.11
N ASP A 116 23.56 -10.29 -16.25
CA ASP A 116 24.66 -9.72 -17.00
C ASP A 116 24.42 -8.23 -17.25
N LYS A 117 25.47 -7.42 -17.16
CA LYS A 117 25.37 -5.95 -17.28
C LYS A 117 24.70 -5.50 -18.59
N ASN A 118 24.93 -6.22 -19.68
CA ASN A 118 24.34 -5.89 -20.98
C ASN A 118 22.83 -6.14 -20.95
N HIS A 119 22.37 -7.26 -20.39
CA HIS A 119 20.95 -7.52 -20.18
C HIS A 119 20.32 -6.47 -19.26
N GLU A 120 20.97 -6.15 -18.13
CA GLU A 120 20.47 -5.13 -17.22
C GLU A 120 20.28 -3.77 -17.89
N LEU A 121 21.25 -3.34 -18.72
CA LEU A 121 21.19 -2.08 -19.45
C LEU A 121 20.03 -2.05 -20.45
N ILE A 122 19.91 -3.08 -21.29
CA ILE A 122 18.83 -3.15 -22.29
C ILE A 122 17.46 -3.16 -21.59
N LEU A 123 17.29 -3.97 -20.55
CA LEU A 123 16.04 -4.06 -19.81
C LEU A 123 15.70 -2.74 -19.10
N LEU A 124 16.68 -2.05 -18.55
CA LEU A 124 16.51 -0.75 -17.95
C LEU A 124 16.04 0.28 -18.98
N PHE A 125 16.67 0.31 -20.14
CA PHE A 125 16.32 1.23 -21.23
C PHE A 125 14.89 1.00 -21.71
N LEU A 126 14.52 -0.24 -21.98
CA LEU A 126 13.16 -0.60 -22.38
C LEU A 126 12.13 -0.20 -21.29
N HIS A 127 12.47 -0.39 -20.03
CA HIS A 127 11.61 0.05 -18.93
C HIS A 127 11.44 1.57 -18.87
N VAL A 128 12.54 2.31 -19.03
CA VAL A 128 12.51 3.78 -19.04
C VAL A 128 11.70 4.29 -20.23
N ALA A 129 11.99 3.81 -21.43
CA ALA A 129 11.30 4.25 -22.64
C ALA A 129 9.81 3.92 -22.62
N LEU A 130 9.43 2.68 -22.32
CA LEU A 130 8.06 2.21 -22.48
C LEU A 130 7.15 2.51 -21.26
N ILE A 131 7.73 2.58 -20.06
CA ILE A 131 6.93 2.67 -18.83
C ILE A 131 7.10 4.02 -18.13
N LYS A 132 8.34 4.46 -17.88
CA LYS A 132 8.61 5.64 -17.06
C LYS A 132 8.55 6.95 -17.84
N GLY A 133 9.13 7.00 -19.03
CA GLY A 133 9.23 8.22 -19.85
C GLY A 133 10.29 9.23 -19.36
N SER A 134 11.14 8.83 -18.41
CA SER A 134 12.30 9.63 -17.95
C SER A 134 13.34 8.73 -17.27
N ILE A 135 14.63 9.10 -17.37
CA ILE A 135 15.72 8.39 -16.71
C ILE A 135 15.86 8.93 -15.27
N ALA A 136 15.66 8.07 -14.29
CA ALA A 136 15.88 8.47 -12.88
C ALA A 136 17.36 8.76 -12.63
N LYS A 137 17.65 9.76 -11.78
CA LYS A 137 19.01 10.22 -11.48
C LYS A 137 19.98 9.08 -11.12
N LYS A 138 19.50 8.09 -10.37
CA LYS A 138 20.27 6.92 -9.94
C LYS A 138 20.72 5.99 -11.07
N TYR A 139 20.12 6.07 -12.25
CA TYR A 139 20.46 5.22 -13.39
C TYR A 139 21.31 5.96 -14.45
N LYS A 140 21.53 7.26 -14.28
CA LYS A 140 22.24 8.06 -15.29
C LYS A 140 23.67 7.57 -15.49
N SER A 141 24.47 7.45 -14.42
CA SER A 141 25.84 6.94 -14.52
C SER A 141 25.87 5.57 -15.18
N PHE A 142 25.03 4.64 -14.77
CA PHE A 142 25.00 3.30 -15.36
C PHE A 142 24.71 3.30 -16.87
N ILE A 143 23.82 4.18 -17.33
CA ILE A 143 23.49 4.33 -18.75
C ILE A 143 24.62 5.04 -19.52
N TYR A 144 25.15 6.13 -18.98
CA TYR A 144 26.14 6.95 -19.69
C TYR A 144 27.53 6.31 -19.73
N ASP A 145 27.88 5.48 -18.73
CA ASP A 145 29.21 4.86 -18.61
C ASP A 145 29.25 3.43 -19.21
N SER A 146 28.14 2.95 -19.80
CA SER A 146 28.06 1.59 -20.34
C SER A 146 28.72 1.50 -21.72
N ASP A 147 29.47 0.40 -21.93
CA ASP A 147 30.05 0.03 -23.23
C ASP A 147 28.97 -0.59 -24.13
N LEU A 148 28.61 0.11 -25.21
CA LEU A 148 27.57 -0.31 -26.16
C LEU A 148 28.10 -1.27 -27.26
N ASP A 149 29.40 -1.38 -27.46
CA ASP A 149 29.94 -2.18 -28.58
C ASP A 149 29.71 -3.67 -28.35
N ASN A 150 29.75 -4.11 -27.08
CA ASN A 150 29.42 -5.47 -26.70
C ASN A 150 27.91 -5.81 -26.82
N LEU A 151 27.03 -4.80 -26.80
CA LEU A 151 25.57 -4.99 -26.87
C LEU A 151 25.08 -5.42 -28.25
N MET A 152 25.79 -5.07 -29.31
CA MET A 152 25.44 -5.45 -30.68
C MET A 152 25.41 -6.98 -30.86
N ASN A 153 26.26 -7.71 -30.13
CA ASN A 153 26.31 -9.18 -30.14
C ASN A 153 25.06 -9.82 -29.53
N MET A 154 24.29 -9.06 -28.77
CA MET A 154 23.10 -9.54 -28.08
C MET A 154 21.82 -9.43 -28.91
N GLN A 155 21.90 -8.95 -30.15
CA GLN A 155 20.73 -8.70 -31.00
C GLN A 155 19.81 -9.93 -31.11
N ARG A 156 20.35 -11.12 -31.24
CA ARG A 156 19.59 -12.38 -31.41
C ARG A 156 18.75 -12.72 -30.19
N HIS A 157 19.16 -12.30 -29.01
CA HIS A 157 18.43 -12.56 -27.75
C HIS A 157 17.17 -11.69 -27.61
N TYR A 158 17.07 -10.64 -28.42
CA TYR A 158 16.00 -9.65 -28.40
C TYR A 158 15.15 -9.64 -29.69
N ASP A 159 15.20 -10.71 -30.48
CA ASP A 159 14.42 -10.83 -31.74
C ASP A 159 12.90 -10.81 -31.51
N PHE A 160 12.45 -10.97 -30.28
CA PHE A 160 11.03 -10.82 -29.90
C PHE A 160 10.57 -9.35 -29.82
N LEU A 161 11.46 -8.39 -29.93
CA LEU A 161 11.11 -6.96 -29.99
C LEU A 161 10.59 -6.62 -31.40
N PRO A 162 9.59 -5.72 -31.51
CA PRO A 162 8.98 -5.36 -32.79
C PRO A 162 9.92 -4.61 -33.73
N GLU A 163 10.98 -4.00 -33.20
CA GLU A 163 12.03 -3.36 -33.99
C GLU A 163 13.41 -3.91 -33.61
N HIS A 164 14.35 -3.79 -34.53
CA HIS A 164 15.71 -4.28 -34.28
C HIS A 164 16.38 -3.58 -33.12
N LEU A 165 16.99 -4.36 -32.25
CA LEU A 165 17.72 -3.86 -31.09
C LEU A 165 18.78 -2.80 -31.50
N SER A 166 19.36 -2.94 -32.69
CA SER A 166 20.34 -1.99 -33.22
C SER A 166 19.81 -0.55 -33.29
N THR A 167 18.52 -0.37 -33.62
CA THR A 167 17.90 0.98 -33.65
C THR A 167 17.89 1.61 -32.26
N TYR A 168 17.57 0.83 -31.22
CA TYR A 168 17.57 1.33 -29.84
C TYR A 168 18.98 1.62 -29.34
N LEU A 169 19.94 0.76 -29.69
CA LEU A 169 21.33 0.95 -29.31
C LEU A 169 21.95 2.20 -29.97
N SER A 170 21.56 2.52 -31.21
CA SER A 170 21.98 3.79 -31.82
C SER A 170 21.47 5.00 -31.06
N VAL A 171 20.19 5.01 -30.66
CA VAL A 171 19.60 6.09 -29.85
C VAL A 171 20.33 6.27 -28.50
N ILE A 172 20.71 5.14 -27.86
CA ILE A 172 21.48 5.18 -26.61
C ILE A 172 22.88 5.77 -26.86
N ARG A 173 23.53 5.36 -27.94
CA ARG A 173 24.84 5.85 -28.31
C ARG A 173 24.84 7.36 -28.59
N ASP A 174 23.84 7.86 -29.30
CA ASP A 174 23.67 9.28 -29.57
C ASP A 174 23.41 10.07 -28.29
N LEU A 175 22.65 9.50 -27.35
CA LEU A 175 22.44 10.06 -26.02
C LEU A 175 23.75 10.13 -25.22
N GLN A 176 24.56 9.05 -25.21
CA GLN A 176 25.84 9.03 -24.51
C GLN A 176 26.84 10.06 -25.07
N LYS A 177 26.85 10.25 -26.39
CA LYS A 177 27.67 11.27 -27.06
C LYS A 177 27.15 12.69 -26.86
N GLY A 178 25.95 12.85 -26.33
CA GLY A 178 25.30 14.16 -26.20
C GLY A 178 24.77 14.72 -27.52
N GLU A 179 24.65 13.89 -28.55
CA GLU A 179 24.13 14.27 -29.87
C GLU A 179 22.61 14.51 -29.83
N ILE A 180 21.90 13.83 -28.91
CA ILE A 180 20.46 14.03 -28.65
C ILE A 180 20.19 14.26 -27.16
N LYS A 181 19.10 14.96 -26.86
CA LYS A 181 18.63 15.14 -25.47
C LYS A 181 17.92 13.90 -24.95
N GLU A 182 17.96 13.70 -23.62
CA GLU A 182 17.27 12.59 -22.94
C GLU A 182 15.80 12.48 -23.34
N ILE A 183 15.08 13.63 -23.41
CA ILE A 183 13.67 13.67 -23.77
C ILE A 183 13.45 13.18 -25.20
N ASP A 184 14.29 13.62 -26.13
CA ASP A 184 14.19 13.27 -27.56
C ASP A 184 14.53 11.78 -27.77
N ALA A 185 15.54 11.26 -27.07
CA ALA A 185 15.90 9.85 -27.08
C ALA A 185 14.74 8.96 -26.62
N ILE A 186 14.12 9.30 -25.49
CA ILE A 186 12.98 8.59 -24.93
C ILE A 186 11.78 8.68 -25.87
N GLN A 187 11.54 9.83 -26.47
CA GLN A 187 10.44 10.03 -27.40
C GLN A 187 10.63 9.19 -28.68
N CYS A 188 11.82 9.20 -29.27
CA CYS A 188 12.16 8.39 -30.44
C CYS A 188 11.90 6.89 -30.16
N MET A 189 12.35 6.37 -29.02
CA MET A 189 12.09 4.99 -28.63
C MET A 189 10.58 4.71 -28.44
N ARG A 190 9.82 5.66 -27.85
CA ARG A 190 8.37 5.50 -27.66
C ARG A 190 7.58 5.52 -28.95
N GLU A 191 8.02 6.26 -29.93
CA GLU A 191 7.38 6.32 -31.25
C GLU A 191 7.47 4.96 -31.96
N GLY A 192 8.63 4.28 -31.90
CA GLY A 192 8.80 2.92 -32.39
C GLY A 192 7.89 1.89 -31.71
N PHE A 193 7.51 2.14 -30.45
CA PHE A 193 6.60 1.29 -29.66
C PHE A 193 5.19 1.85 -29.48
N SER A 194 4.80 2.87 -30.24
CA SER A 194 3.56 3.64 -30.00
C SER A 194 2.29 2.79 -29.89
N LEU A 195 2.18 1.74 -30.70
CA LEU A 195 1.05 0.79 -30.67
C LEU A 195 1.04 -0.12 -29.44
N LEU A 196 2.15 -0.23 -28.73
CA LEU A 196 2.33 -1.16 -27.60
C LEU A 196 2.25 -0.46 -26.24
N ILE A 197 2.27 0.87 -26.22
CA ILE A 197 2.17 1.63 -24.98
C ILE A 197 0.72 1.63 -24.51
N PRO A 198 0.43 1.14 -23.28
CA PRO A 198 -0.94 1.14 -22.76
C PRO A 198 -1.50 2.55 -22.68
N THR A 199 -2.66 2.78 -23.27
CA THR A 199 -3.38 4.04 -23.10
C THR A 199 -3.83 4.21 -21.65
N LYS A 200 -3.63 5.40 -21.08
CA LYS A 200 -4.12 5.69 -19.73
C LYS A 200 -5.65 5.56 -19.72
N PRO A 201 -6.24 4.89 -18.72
CA PRO A 201 -7.68 4.79 -18.62
C PRO A 201 -8.31 6.19 -18.62
N ASN A 202 -9.42 6.37 -19.35
CA ASN A 202 -10.08 7.65 -19.50
C ASN A 202 -10.59 8.17 -18.14
N PHE A 203 -10.89 9.47 -18.08
CA PHE A 203 -11.37 10.13 -16.86
C PHE A 203 -12.65 9.48 -16.32
N VAL A 204 -13.58 9.11 -17.19
CA VAL A 204 -14.87 8.50 -16.81
C VAL A 204 -14.66 7.17 -16.08
N TYR A 205 -13.81 6.28 -16.62
CA TYR A 205 -13.50 5.01 -15.97
C TYR A 205 -12.82 5.20 -14.61
N ARG A 206 -11.90 6.18 -14.49
CA ARG A 206 -11.27 6.51 -13.20
C ARG A 206 -12.27 7.04 -12.19
N ALA A 207 -13.19 7.92 -12.61
CA ALA A 207 -14.26 8.44 -11.78
C ALA A 207 -15.22 7.34 -11.33
N TYR A 208 -15.66 6.48 -12.25
CA TYR A 208 -16.48 5.31 -11.94
C TYR A 208 -15.81 4.39 -10.90
N ARG A 209 -14.55 4.00 -11.10
CA ARG A 209 -13.83 3.16 -10.12
C ARG A 209 -13.74 3.81 -8.74
N ARG A 210 -13.52 5.13 -8.68
CA ARG A 210 -13.49 5.87 -7.41
C ARG A 210 -14.86 5.87 -6.72
N GLY A 211 -15.93 6.07 -7.49
CA GLY A 211 -17.29 6.00 -6.98
C GLY A 211 -17.63 4.62 -6.39
N VAL A 212 -17.31 3.56 -7.10
CA VAL A 212 -17.49 2.17 -6.61
C VAL A 212 -16.67 1.92 -5.35
N SER A 213 -15.40 2.35 -5.31
CA SER A 213 -14.57 2.24 -4.11
C SER A 213 -15.14 3.00 -2.91
N PHE A 214 -15.71 4.18 -3.13
CA PHE A 214 -16.39 4.94 -2.09
C PHE A 214 -17.59 4.19 -1.51
N ILE A 215 -18.47 3.69 -2.37
CA ILE A 215 -19.68 2.97 -1.95
C ILE A 215 -19.33 1.69 -1.19
N ASN A 216 -18.35 0.95 -1.66
CA ASN A 216 -17.96 -0.33 -1.08
C ASN A 216 -16.99 -0.20 0.12
N GLY A 217 -16.52 1.01 0.44
CA GLY A 217 -15.55 1.26 1.51
C GLY A 217 -14.20 0.53 1.31
N SER A 218 -13.89 0.11 0.08
CA SER A 218 -12.83 -0.84 -0.25
C SER A 218 -11.40 -0.37 0.07
N GLN A 219 -11.23 0.90 0.44
CA GLN A 219 -9.93 1.49 0.77
C GLN A 219 -9.89 2.09 2.17
N VAL A 220 -10.94 1.87 2.94
CA VAL A 220 -11.12 2.42 4.27
C VAL A 220 -10.84 1.34 5.30
N ILE A 221 -9.88 1.59 6.17
CA ILE A 221 -9.59 0.81 7.37
C ILE A 221 -9.85 1.71 8.58
N ALA A 222 -10.52 1.19 9.59
CA ALA A 222 -10.80 1.92 10.81
C ALA A 222 -10.06 1.32 11.99
N ILE A 223 -9.51 2.14 12.88
CA ILE A 223 -8.98 1.69 14.17
C ILE A 223 -9.96 2.11 15.25
N LEU A 224 -10.48 1.12 15.97
CA LEU A 224 -11.46 1.28 17.04
C LEU A 224 -10.93 0.72 18.37
N GLY A 225 -11.57 1.07 19.45
CA GLY A 225 -11.28 0.57 20.80
C GLY A 225 -11.56 1.62 21.87
N PRO A 226 -11.56 1.27 23.17
CA PRO A 226 -11.76 2.22 24.26
C PRO A 226 -10.64 3.25 24.33
N ASP A 227 -10.87 4.34 25.04
CA ASP A 227 -9.82 5.34 25.28
C ASP A 227 -8.72 4.73 26.17
N GLY A 228 -7.45 5.04 25.87
CA GLY A 228 -6.29 4.39 26.48
C GLY A 228 -5.83 3.07 25.82
N SER A 229 -6.58 2.49 24.88
CA SER A 229 -6.22 1.23 24.21
C SER A 229 -5.14 1.36 23.11
N GLY A 230 -4.41 2.46 23.02
CA GLY A 230 -3.27 2.61 22.10
C GLY A 230 -3.62 2.86 20.62
N LYS A 231 -4.87 3.19 20.28
CA LYS A 231 -5.33 3.46 18.90
C LYS A 231 -4.46 4.44 18.13
N SER A 232 -4.24 5.62 18.70
CA SER A 232 -3.48 6.69 18.02
C SER A 232 -2.01 6.30 17.87
N THR A 233 -1.43 5.66 18.86
CA THR A 233 -0.04 5.14 18.80
C THR A 233 0.10 4.11 17.68
N LEU A 234 -0.83 3.16 17.59
CA LEU A 234 -0.84 2.17 16.51
C LEU A 234 -1.07 2.83 15.15
N THR A 235 -1.98 3.82 15.07
CA THR A 235 -2.23 4.57 13.84
C THR A 235 -0.96 5.29 13.35
N ASP A 236 -0.26 5.98 14.24
CA ASP A 236 0.96 6.71 13.93
C ASP A 236 2.05 5.75 13.45
N ALA A 237 2.27 4.67 14.18
CA ALA A 237 3.26 3.67 13.82
C ALA A 237 2.97 3.00 12.45
N LEU A 238 1.72 2.65 12.16
CA LEU A 238 1.35 2.10 10.84
C LEU A 238 1.57 3.10 9.70
N VAL A 239 1.37 4.39 9.95
CA VAL A 239 1.63 5.44 8.95
C VAL A 239 3.13 5.63 8.71
N GLU A 240 3.96 5.52 9.76
CA GLU A 240 5.42 5.61 9.67
C GLU A 240 6.05 4.48 8.86
N LEU A 241 5.41 3.31 8.78
CA LEU A 241 5.85 2.18 7.96
C LEU A 241 5.93 2.50 6.46
N LYS A 242 5.50 3.69 6.04
CA LYS A 242 5.49 4.19 4.64
C LYS A 242 4.86 3.21 3.64
N TRP A 243 4.18 2.19 4.13
CA TRP A 243 3.62 1.13 3.32
C TRP A 243 2.17 1.38 2.97
N PRO A 244 1.74 0.80 1.87
CA PRO A 244 1.68 1.35 0.53
C PRO A 244 0.88 2.64 0.56
N SER A 245 1.48 3.75 0.84
CA SER A 245 0.82 5.05 0.90
C SER A 245 -0.39 5.06 1.86
N ILE A 246 -0.16 4.75 3.13
CA ILE A 246 -1.19 4.90 4.18
C ILE A 246 -1.36 6.39 4.47
N ARG A 247 -2.60 6.86 4.42
CA ARG A 247 -2.98 8.19 4.86
C ARG A 247 -3.83 8.11 6.11
N ARG A 248 -3.39 8.79 7.17
CA ARG A 248 -4.17 8.93 8.40
C ARG A 248 -5.24 10.00 8.24
N GLN A 249 -6.41 9.72 8.80
CA GLN A 249 -7.46 10.69 9.06
C GLN A 249 -8.12 10.41 10.42
N TYR A 250 -8.25 11.42 11.24
CA TYR A 250 -9.04 11.30 12.47
C TYR A 250 -10.53 11.47 12.15
N MET A 251 -11.38 10.60 12.69
CA MET A 251 -12.83 10.68 12.51
C MET A 251 -13.58 10.70 13.86
N GLY A 252 -13.25 11.65 14.69
CA GLY A 252 -13.99 11.92 15.91
C GLY A 252 -14.48 13.37 15.95
N PRO A 253 -15.49 13.67 16.78
CA PRO A 253 -16.03 15.02 16.91
C PRO A 253 -15.14 15.95 17.74
N ALA A 254 -14.12 15.41 18.43
CA ALA A 254 -13.31 16.16 19.39
C ALA A 254 -12.30 17.12 18.74
N ARG A 255 -11.85 16.85 17.51
CA ARG A 255 -10.87 17.70 16.81
C ARG A 255 -11.57 18.62 15.82
N MET A 256 -11.94 19.82 16.32
CA MET A 256 -12.59 20.85 15.51
C MET A 256 -11.71 21.46 14.42
N ASP A 257 -10.39 21.29 14.51
CA ASP A 257 -9.41 21.71 13.50
C ASP A 257 -9.51 20.90 12.20
N GLU A 258 -9.92 19.65 12.29
CA GLU A 258 -10.09 18.78 11.14
C GLU A 258 -11.45 18.95 10.41
N ILE A 259 -12.39 19.67 11.03
CA ILE A 259 -13.72 19.91 10.48
C ILE A 259 -13.68 21.10 9.52
N ARG A 260 -14.14 20.88 8.28
CA ARG A 260 -14.21 21.96 7.29
C ARG A 260 -15.40 22.87 7.48
N LEU A 261 -15.28 24.08 6.98
CA LEU A 261 -16.43 24.95 6.72
C LEU A 261 -17.29 24.35 5.58
N PRO A 262 -18.65 24.38 5.68
CA PRO A 262 -19.45 25.07 6.68
C PRO A 262 -19.75 24.27 7.96
N PHE A 263 -19.47 22.94 8.00
CA PHE A 263 -19.84 22.06 9.12
C PHE A 263 -19.30 22.54 10.47
N LYS A 264 -18.08 23.08 10.50
CA LYS A 264 -17.47 23.62 11.72
C LYS A 264 -18.34 24.72 12.35
N LYS A 265 -18.80 25.68 11.55
CA LYS A 265 -19.66 26.77 12.04
C LYS A 265 -20.98 26.22 12.54
N MET A 266 -21.61 25.29 11.82
CA MET A 266 -22.87 24.66 12.22
C MET A 266 -22.73 23.90 13.54
N LEU A 267 -21.69 23.09 13.72
CA LEU A 267 -21.45 22.34 14.94
C LEU A 267 -21.23 23.23 16.13
N ILE A 268 -20.44 24.31 16.01
CA ILE A 268 -20.21 25.29 17.07
C ILE A 268 -21.54 25.99 17.45
N SER A 269 -22.36 26.38 16.46
CA SER A 269 -23.64 27.03 16.72
C SER A 269 -24.63 26.11 17.43
N LEU A 270 -24.75 24.87 16.94
CA LEU A 270 -25.60 23.85 17.56
C LEU A 270 -25.15 23.45 18.96
N ASP A 271 -23.84 23.42 19.21
CA ASP A 271 -23.28 23.13 20.52
C ASP A 271 -23.60 24.26 21.54
N LYS A 272 -23.51 25.52 21.11
CA LYS A 272 -23.93 26.68 21.92
C LYS A 272 -25.43 26.64 22.28
N ILE A 273 -26.27 26.25 21.32
CA ILE A 273 -27.72 26.11 21.58
C ILE A 273 -27.97 24.95 22.53
N ARG A 274 -27.32 23.80 22.32
CA ARG A 274 -27.44 22.60 23.12
C ARG A 274 -27.02 22.82 24.57
N SER A 275 -25.94 23.57 24.79
CA SER A 275 -25.43 23.87 26.14
C SER A 275 -26.36 24.80 26.95
N LYS A 276 -27.10 25.66 26.24
CA LYS A 276 -28.04 26.64 26.89
C LYS A 276 -29.47 26.12 27.03
N SER A 277 -29.84 25.06 26.25
CA SER A 277 -31.21 24.56 26.22
C SER A 277 -31.42 23.39 27.16
N ASN A 278 -32.60 23.35 27.80
CA ASN A 278 -33.00 22.21 28.62
C ASN A 278 -33.10 20.95 27.73
N LYS A 279 -32.62 19.80 28.23
CA LYS A 279 -32.57 18.52 27.50
C LYS A 279 -33.93 18.05 27.00
N SER A 280 -35.00 18.37 27.68
CA SER A 280 -36.39 18.00 27.34
C SER A 280 -37.11 19.02 26.47
N SER A 281 -36.58 20.22 26.28
CA SER A 281 -37.22 21.25 25.45
C SER A 281 -37.17 20.85 23.94
N ALA A 282 -38.14 21.29 23.18
CA ALA A 282 -38.18 21.07 21.72
C ALA A 282 -36.90 21.59 21.02
N ILE A 283 -36.42 22.76 21.44
CA ILE A 283 -35.16 23.36 20.94
C ILE A 283 -33.97 22.50 21.30
N GLY A 284 -33.91 21.97 22.55
CA GLY A 284 -32.85 21.08 22.99
C GLY A 284 -32.87 19.73 22.25
N VAL A 285 -34.02 19.19 21.89
CA VAL A 285 -34.14 17.97 21.06
C VAL A 285 -33.68 18.27 19.63
N LEU A 286 -34.20 19.34 19.02
CA LEU A 286 -33.87 19.71 17.63
C LEU A 286 -32.38 20.02 17.46
N SER A 287 -31.76 20.71 18.42
CA SER A 287 -30.31 20.99 18.38
C SER A 287 -29.45 19.73 18.48
N ARG A 288 -29.88 18.72 19.23
CA ARG A 288 -29.19 17.42 19.30
C ARG A 288 -29.28 16.65 18.01
N VAL A 289 -30.49 16.58 17.43
CA VAL A 289 -30.70 15.93 16.12
C VAL A 289 -29.91 16.67 15.04
N GLY A 290 -29.98 17.98 15.00
CA GLY A 290 -29.22 18.80 14.06
C GLY A 290 -27.71 18.58 14.20
N TRP A 291 -27.20 18.46 15.41
CA TRP A 291 -25.79 18.16 15.68
C TRP A 291 -25.40 16.77 15.14
N GLN A 292 -26.21 15.73 15.39
CA GLN A 292 -25.96 14.37 14.88
C GLN A 292 -25.97 14.31 13.36
N VAL A 293 -26.93 14.97 12.73
CA VAL A 293 -27.03 15.04 11.25
C VAL A 293 -25.84 15.80 10.68
N THR A 294 -25.43 16.90 11.31
CA THR A 294 -24.23 17.64 10.86
C THR A 294 -22.96 16.81 10.99
N CYS A 295 -22.79 16.05 12.08
CA CYS A 295 -21.67 15.11 12.24
C CYS A 295 -21.70 14.03 11.14
N TYR A 296 -22.88 13.51 10.80
CA TYR A 296 -23.04 12.49 9.75
C TYR A 296 -22.51 13.01 8.40
N PHE A 297 -22.93 14.21 8.00
CA PHE A 297 -22.48 14.79 6.73
C PHE A 297 -21.00 15.21 6.75
N ASP A 298 -20.48 15.71 7.87
CA ASP A 298 -19.05 15.99 8.00
C ASP A 298 -18.21 14.71 7.87
N PHE A 299 -18.62 13.63 8.52
CA PHE A 299 -17.92 12.35 8.42
C PHE A 299 -18.02 11.75 7.00
N LEU A 300 -19.18 11.88 6.36
CA LEU A 300 -19.36 11.43 4.98
C LEU A 300 -18.47 12.22 4.01
N GLU A 301 -18.37 13.54 4.19
CA GLU A 301 -17.44 14.39 3.41
C GLU A 301 -15.99 13.96 3.59
N ARG A 302 -15.57 13.65 4.81
CA ARG A 302 -14.20 13.18 5.08
C ARG A 302 -13.92 11.87 4.35
N VAL A 303 -14.83 10.88 4.42
CA VAL A 303 -14.67 9.61 3.68
C VAL A 303 -14.61 9.88 2.19
N TYR A 304 -15.58 10.63 1.65
CA TYR A 304 -15.65 10.96 0.23
C TYR A 304 -14.38 11.64 -0.27
N ARG A 305 -13.91 12.65 0.42
CA ARG A 305 -12.70 13.41 0.06
C ARG A 305 -11.47 12.52 0.03
N HIS A 306 -11.26 11.70 1.07
CA HIS A 306 -10.08 10.85 1.16
C HIS A 306 -10.13 9.70 0.16
N VAL A 307 -11.25 9.02 0.03
CA VAL A 307 -11.41 7.91 -0.92
C VAL A 307 -11.37 8.41 -2.37
N TRP A 308 -12.00 9.56 -2.67
CA TRP A 308 -12.01 10.12 -4.01
C TRP A 308 -10.64 10.59 -4.49
N PHE A 309 -9.92 11.33 -3.65
CA PHE A 309 -8.63 11.89 -4.05
C PHE A 309 -7.45 10.95 -3.82
N TRP A 310 -7.55 10.03 -2.90
CA TRP A 310 -6.43 9.16 -2.49
C TRP A 310 -6.64 7.70 -2.84
N GLY A 311 -7.85 7.24 -2.91
CA GLY A 311 -8.23 5.84 -2.94
C GLY A 311 -7.63 4.98 -4.04
N SER A 312 -7.14 5.56 -5.14
CA SER A 312 -6.40 4.82 -6.17
C SER A 312 -4.91 4.67 -5.87
N LYS A 313 -4.40 5.33 -4.81
CA LYS A 313 -2.98 5.41 -4.49
C LYS A 313 -2.58 4.63 -3.24
N GLY A 314 -3.55 4.22 -2.41
CA GLY A 314 -3.26 3.54 -1.17
C GLY A 314 -4.48 3.35 -0.27
N VAL A 315 -4.23 3.16 1.02
CA VAL A 315 -5.22 2.91 2.06
C VAL A 315 -5.45 4.16 2.88
N VAL A 316 -6.70 4.44 3.23
CA VAL A 316 -7.06 5.47 4.20
C VAL A 316 -7.31 4.81 5.55
N LEU A 317 -6.48 5.13 6.52
CA LEU A 317 -6.56 4.63 7.88
C LEU A 317 -7.24 5.68 8.77
N PHE A 318 -8.45 5.37 9.22
CA PHE A 318 -9.21 6.24 10.11
C PHE A 318 -8.91 5.91 11.57
N ASP A 319 -8.31 6.86 12.29
CA ASP A 319 -8.27 6.85 13.75
C ASP A 319 -9.65 7.24 14.28
N ARG A 320 -10.41 6.24 14.75
CA ARG A 320 -11.86 6.22 14.94
C ARG A 320 -12.64 6.18 13.62
N TYR A 321 -13.91 5.81 13.71
CA TYR A 321 -14.81 5.80 12.56
C TYR A 321 -16.22 6.23 12.99
N ALA A 322 -17.08 6.51 12.00
CA ALA A 322 -18.43 7.00 12.29
C ALA A 322 -19.21 6.12 13.29
N CYS A 323 -19.05 4.80 13.20
CA CYS A 323 -19.69 3.87 14.13
C CYS A 323 -19.30 4.07 15.61
N ASP A 324 -18.14 4.70 15.90
CA ASP A 324 -17.73 5.05 17.27
C ASP A 324 -18.72 5.99 17.95
N MET A 325 -19.43 6.80 17.17
CA MET A 325 -20.52 7.65 17.68
C MET A 325 -21.65 6.84 18.33
N TYR A 326 -21.99 5.68 17.76
CA TYR A 326 -22.96 4.77 18.35
C TYR A 326 -22.40 4.10 19.61
N PHE A 327 -21.17 3.60 19.55
CA PHE A 327 -20.56 2.89 20.70
C PHE A 327 -20.42 3.79 21.93
N ARG A 328 -20.16 5.07 21.75
CA ARG A 328 -20.14 6.06 22.84
C ARG A 328 -21.54 6.42 23.37
N LYS A 329 -22.55 6.43 22.50
CA LYS A 329 -23.94 6.75 22.84
C LYS A 329 -24.90 5.86 22.07
N PRO A 330 -25.22 4.65 22.58
CA PRO A 330 -26.05 3.68 21.89
C PRO A 330 -27.52 4.12 21.87
N THR A 331 -27.89 4.94 20.91
CA THR A 331 -29.27 5.33 20.63
C THR A 331 -29.72 4.79 19.28
N LYS A 332 -31.05 4.57 19.10
CA LYS A 332 -31.59 4.13 17.80
C LYS A 332 -31.22 5.07 16.66
N ALA A 333 -31.18 6.38 16.92
CA ALA A 333 -30.79 7.35 15.91
C ALA A 333 -29.31 7.22 15.50
N ASN A 334 -28.40 7.05 16.45
CA ASN A 334 -26.99 6.83 16.15
C ASN A 334 -26.75 5.48 15.47
N GLU A 335 -27.50 4.43 15.86
CA GLU A 335 -27.45 3.15 15.19
C GLU A 335 -27.84 3.25 13.73
N LEU A 336 -28.96 3.93 13.45
CA LEU A 336 -29.45 4.14 12.10
C LEU A 336 -28.45 4.94 11.24
N LEU A 337 -28.00 6.09 11.74
CA LEU A 337 -27.12 6.98 10.99
C LEU A 337 -25.72 6.39 10.81
N PHE A 338 -25.07 5.94 11.88
CA PHE A 338 -23.62 5.66 11.88
C PHE A 338 -23.26 4.19 11.71
N LEU A 339 -24.22 3.26 11.87
CA LEU A 339 -23.98 1.85 11.60
C LEU A 339 -24.74 1.36 10.36
N LYS A 340 -26.02 1.72 10.20
CA LYS A 340 -26.86 1.19 9.12
C LYS A 340 -26.64 1.92 7.80
N PHE A 341 -26.65 3.25 7.80
CA PHE A 341 -26.60 4.06 6.58
C PHE A 341 -25.23 4.64 6.26
N PHE A 342 -24.27 4.58 7.18
CA PHE A 342 -22.91 5.05 6.90
C PHE A 342 -22.10 4.01 6.11
N PRO A 343 -21.20 4.41 5.19
CA PRO A 343 -20.33 3.49 4.48
C PRO A 343 -19.53 2.63 5.46
N LYS A 344 -19.56 1.31 5.29
CA LYS A 344 -18.81 0.39 6.15
C LYS A 344 -17.32 0.42 5.77
N PRO A 345 -16.40 0.39 6.76
CA PRO A 345 -15.00 0.16 6.45
C PRO A 345 -14.81 -1.26 5.93
N LYS A 346 -13.79 -1.47 5.11
CA LYS A 346 -13.45 -2.81 4.65
C LYS A 346 -12.96 -3.69 5.79
N LEU A 347 -12.20 -3.09 6.70
CA LEU A 347 -11.65 -3.76 7.87
C LEU A 347 -11.65 -2.81 9.07
N VAL A 348 -11.91 -3.35 10.24
CA VAL A 348 -11.70 -2.67 11.52
C VAL A 348 -10.54 -3.35 12.25
N ILE A 349 -9.58 -2.58 12.71
CA ILE A 349 -8.60 -3.01 13.71
C ILE A 349 -9.17 -2.62 15.07
N LEU A 350 -9.61 -3.61 15.84
CA LEU A 350 -10.13 -3.39 17.18
C LEU A 350 -9.00 -3.54 18.19
N CYS A 351 -8.54 -2.41 18.73
CA CYS A 351 -7.57 -2.39 19.82
C CYS A 351 -8.25 -2.84 21.12
N VAL A 352 -7.80 -3.97 21.64
CA VAL A 352 -8.25 -4.57 22.90
C VAL A 352 -7.10 -4.70 23.87
N GLY A 353 -7.34 -5.23 25.07
CA GLY A 353 -6.33 -5.55 26.07
C GLY A 353 -6.93 -5.69 27.45
N ASP A 354 -6.06 -5.93 28.43
CA ASP A 354 -6.44 -5.99 29.83
C ASP A 354 -7.03 -4.65 30.29
N ALA A 355 -8.24 -4.69 30.83
CA ALA A 355 -8.98 -3.48 31.19
C ALA A 355 -8.30 -2.68 32.31
N GLN A 356 -7.57 -3.35 33.22
CA GLN A 356 -6.84 -2.66 34.30
C GLN A 356 -5.60 -1.93 33.74
N LEU A 357 -4.90 -2.55 32.78
CA LEU A 357 -3.75 -1.93 32.12
C LEU A 357 -4.18 -0.74 31.24
N ILE A 358 -5.30 -0.87 30.52
CA ILE A 358 -5.86 0.24 29.74
C ILE A 358 -6.29 1.39 30.66
N TYR A 359 -6.96 1.09 31.79
CA TYR A 359 -7.35 2.08 32.80
C TYR A 359 -6.14 2.84 33.36
N LYS A 360 -5.05 2.13 33.68
CA LYS A 360 -3.82 2.79 34.20
C LYS A 360 -3.23 3.80 33.20
N ARG A 361 -3.45 3.63 31.90
CA ARG A 361 -2.96 4.58 30.88
C ARG A 361 -3.79 5.87 30.83
N LYS A 362 -5.09 5.80 31.13
CA LYS A 362 -6.03 6.94 31.12
C LYS A 362 -7.16 6.78 32.14
N PRO A 363 -6.87 6.94 33.44
CA PRO A 363 -7.83 6.68 34.50
C PRO A 363 -9.01 7.67 34.53
N GLU A 364 -8.85 8.86 33.93
CA GLU A 364 -9.86 9.91 33.88
C GLU A 364 -10.97 9.70 32.85
N GLU A 365 -10.81 8.77 31.94
CA GLU A 365 -11.74 8.63 30.81
C GLU A 365 -12.85 7.60 31.06
N LEU A 366 -12.51 6.40 31.53
CA LEU A 366 -13.45 5.28 31.70
C LEU A 366 -13.06 4.44 32.92
N SER A 367 -14.03 3.84 33.61
CA SER A 367 -13.75 2.83 34.64
C SER A 367 -13.31 1.49 34.01
N VAL A 368 -12.68 0.60 34.78
CA VAL A 368 -12.28 -0.74 34.32
C VAL A 368 -13.47 -1.52 33.77
N LEU A 369 -14.62 -1.44 34.45
CA LEU A 369 -15.85 -2.09 34.04
C LEU A 369 -16.40 -1.53 32.72
N ASP A 370 -16.31 -0.21 32.53
CA ASP A 370 -16.75 0.46 31.30
C ASP A 370 -15.87 0.08 30.12
N ILE A 371 -14.54 -0.07 30.33
CA ILE A 371 -13.60 -0.52 29.30
C ILE A 371 -13.99 -1.91 28.82
N ASP A 372 -14.20 -2.86 29.73
CA ASP A 372 -14.56 -4.24 29.39
C ASP A 372 -15.93 -4.31 28.67
N ASN A 373 -16.92 -3.59 29.20
CA ASN A 373 -18.23 -3.48 28.56
C ASN A 373 -18.16 -2.86 27.17
N THR A 374 -17.31 -1.85 26.99
CA THR A 374 -17.11 -1.20 25.69
C THR A 374 -16.50 -2.18 24.68
N ILE A 375 -15.48 -2.94 25.05
CA ILE A 375 -14.87 -3.96 24.15
C ILE A 375 -15.92 -5.02 23.76
N LYS A 376 -16.70 -5.52 24.73
CA LYS A 376 -17.78 -6.49 24.46
C LYS A 376 -18.83 -5.90 23.50
N LEU A 377 -19.20 -4.65 23.68
CA LEU A 377 -20.16 -3.95 22.81
C LEU A 377 -19.63 -3.81 21.37
N TYR A 378 -18.35 -3.42 21.19
CA TYR A 378 -17.72 -3.38 19.88
C TYR A 378 -17.77 -4.73 19.19
N ARG A 379 -17.32 -5.81 19.86
CA ARG A 379 -17.35 -7.18 19.31
C ARG A 379 -18.74 -7.59 18.87
N LYS A 380 -19.74 -7.38 19.75
CA LYS A 380 -21.13 -7.73 19.46
C LYS A 380 -21.65 -6.98 18.23
N LYS A 381 -21.46 -5.67 18.18
CA LYS A 381 -22.03 -4.85 17.11
C LYS A 381 -21.29 -5.00 15.79
N LEU A 382 -19.99 -5.15 15.79
CA LEU A 382 -19.24 -5.41 14.55
C LEU A 382 -19.72 -6.73 13.91
N LYS A 383 -19.95 -7.78 14.70
CA LYS A 383 -20.54 -9.05 14.23
C LYS A 383 -21.98 -8.88 13.75
N GLU A 384 -22.83 -8.21 14.52
CA GLU A 384 -24.25 -7.99 14.20
C GLU A 384 -24.43 -7.24 12.88
N TYR A 385 -23.57 -6.26 12.60
CA TYR A 385 -23.63 -5.46 11.38
C TYR A 385 -22.76 -6.02 10.24
N ASN A 386 -22.21 -7.22 10.40
CA ASN A 386 -21.35 -7.86 9.41
C ASN A 386 -20.20 -6.93 8.94
N ILE A 387 -19.50 -6.34 9.90
CA ILE A 387 -18.30 -5.53 9.67
C ILE A 387 -17.10 -6.40 10.01
N ASN A 388 -16.23 -6.61 9.04
CA ASN A 388 -15.03 -7.42 9.25
C ASN A 388 -14.08 -6.71 10.22
N PHE A 389 -13.53 -7.47 11.16
CA PHE A 389 -12.56 -6.92 12.12
C PHE A 389 -11.52 -7.96 12.54
N ILE A 390 -10.37 -7.45 12.91
CA ILE A 390 -9.27 -8.16 13.56
C ILE A 390 -9.07 -7.53 14.95
N GLU A 391 -8.66 -8.34 15.92
CA GLU A 391 -8.37 -7.87 17.28
C GLU A 391 -6.87 -7.84 17.51
N ILE A 392 -6.40 -6.70 18.00
CA ILE A 392 -5.01 -6.51 18.39
C ILE A 392 -4.96 -6.19 19.88
N ASP A 393 -4.39 -7.10 20.65
CA ASP A 393 -4.14 -6.86 22.07
C ASP A 393 -2.90 -5.97 22.22
N THR A 394 -3.14 -4.76 22.72
CA THR A 394 -2.09 -3.73 22.91
C THR A 394 -1.45 -3.78 24.29
N THR A 395 -1.82 -4.76 25.11
CA THR A 395 -1.32 -4.91 26.50
C THR A 395 -0.43 -6.15 26.66
N LEU A 396 -0.57 -7.15 25.77
CA LEU A 396 0.20 -8.39 25.80
C LEU A 396 1.56 -8.29 25.09
N TYR A 397 1.68 -7.38 24.13
CA TYR A 397 2.82 -7.30 23.24
C TYR A 397 3.59 -5.99 23.42
N SER A 398 4.88 -5.99 23.09
CA SER A 398 5.65 -4.76 22.94
C SER A 398 5.09 -3.91 21.79
N SER A 399 5.39 -2.62 21.79
CA SER A 399 4.88 -1.73 20.74
C SER A 399 5.25 -2.17 19.32
N GLY A 400 6.47 -2.71 19.13
CA GLY A 400 6.93 -3.24 17.84
C GLY A 400 6.15 -4.47 17.40
N GLU A 401 5.92 -5.44 18.29
CA GLU A 401 5.15 -6.66 17.99
C GLU A 401 3.67 -6.35 17.68
N VAL A 402 3.08 -5.38 18.38
CA VAL A 402 1.72 -4.89 18.09
C VAL A 402 1.63 -4.36 16.68
N VAL A 403 2.62 -3.56 16.27
CA VAL A 403 2.68 -2.97 14.92
C VAL A 403 2.88 -4.04 13.86
N GLU A 404 3.82 -4.97 14.08
CA GLU A 404 4.06 -6.10 13.18
C GLU A 404 2.80 -6.94 12.97
N LYS A 405 2.14 -7.34 14.06
CA LYS A 405 0.92 -8.12 14.00
C LYS A 405 -0.18 -7.38 13.25
N ALA A 406 -0.42 -6.11 13.57
CA ALA A 406 -1.42 -5.31 12.90
C ALA A 406 -1.12 -5.13 11.41
N ALA A 407 0.14 -4.92 11.07
CA ALA A 407 0.60 -4.78 9.70
C ALA A 407 0.42 -6.07 8.91
N ARG A 408 0.80 -7.22 9.48
CA ARG A 408 0.63 -8.54 8.86
C ARG A 408 -0.85 -8.88 8.64
N ASP A 409 -1.66 -8.79 9.68
CA ASP A 409 -3.09 -9.09 9.62
C ASP A 409 -3.83 -8.18 8.62
N LEU A 410 -3.42 -6.91 8.54
CA LEU A 410 -3.92 -5.92 7.58
C LEU A 410 -3.60 -6.33 6.15
N VAL A 411 -2.38 -6.78 5.89
CA VAL A 411 -1.96 -7.27 4.58
C VAL A 411 -2.72 -8.52 4.19
N GLU A 412 -2.73 -9.52 5.04
CA GLU A 412 -3.44 -10.78 4.77
C GLU A 412 -4.91 -10.54 4.46
N TYR A 413 -5.57 -9.72 5.25
CA TYR A 413 -6.98 -9.44 5.03
C TYR A 413 -7.25 -8.62 3.77
N TYR A 414 -6.51 -7.54 3.57
CA TYR A 414 -6.79 -6.56 2.51
C TYR A 414 -6.43 -7.09 1.13
N TRP A 415 -5.33 -7.82 1.01
CA TRP A 415 -4.82 -8.28 -0.29
C TRP A 415 -5.15 -9.73 -0.62
N SER A 416 -5.22 -10.63 0.34
CA SER A 416 -5.70 -12.00 0.10
C SER A 416 -7.13 -12.01 -0.42
N SER A 417 -7.99 -11.12 0.09
CA SER A 417 -9.35 -10.95 -0.43
C SER A 417 -9.41 -10.39 -1.86
N ALA A 418 -8.39 -9.64 -2.30
CA ALA A 418 -8.29 -9.14 -3.67
C ALA A 418 -7.84 -10.23 -4.65
N LEU A 419 -7.08 -11.23 -4.20
CA LEU A 419 -6.63 -12.37 -5.01
C LEU A 419 -7.76 -13.36 -5.26
N GLY A 420 -8.67 -13.57 -4.31
CA GLY A 420 -9.83 -14.46 -4.46
C GLY A 420 -10.87 -14.00 -5.48
N ASN A 421 -10.90 -12.70 -5.82
CA ASN A 421 -11.82 -12.14 -6.81
C ASN A 421 -11.24 -12.04 -8.24
N SER A 422 -9.96 -12.34 -8.44
CA SER A 422 -9.34 -12.33 -9.78
C SER A 422 -9.37 -13.70 -10.48
N SER A 423 -9.92 -14.73 -9.82
CA SER A 423 -10.08 -16.08 -10.34
C SER A 423 -11.54 -16.48 -10.65
N LYS A 424 -12.44 -15.48 -10.72
CA LYS A 424 -13.80 -15.67 -11.21
C LYS A 424 -14.07 -14.89 -12.48
#